data_39d8b1e03a307028d28c19d7b1677041
#
_entry.id   39d8b1e03a307028d28c19d7b1677041
#
_cell.length_a   1.000
_cell.length_b   1.000
_cell.length_c   1.000
_cell.angle_alpha   90.00
_cell.angle_beta   90.00
_cell.angle_gamma   90.00
#
_symmetry.space_group_name_H-M   'P 1'
#
loop_
_entity.id
_entity.type
_entity.pdbx_description
1 polymer ?
#
loop_
_entity_poly.entity_id
_entity_poly.type
_entity_poly.pdbx_seq_one_letter_code
_entity_poly.pdbx_strand_id
1 'polypeptide(L)'
;MKYSCLIVFFLLTTTMTIGQNKEKIKGSKIVVEKPKEIGDFTALEIEDNLTVFLEKGAKNEIKIDADDNLHDNISFDIKEKTLRIYTSKEITSFKRLVVKITYTNDLKSVVAKNATIVNALEAVILDDITFSSLDFAKLYLNVNSKNFTLISDDKSKIELNLKAEKAKIQLSKNAQIKALATTTDIAFDLYQKATATIEGEATNAVIRQDNNTVFTGFNFTVKNTDVTTEGSAICNLMADTSLIIDANHTSKIYLLGTPKIEVRKFLGEAQLIKKAK
;
A
#
# COMPACT_ATOMS: atom_id res chain seq x y z
N MET A 1 -67.88 10.28 -10.46
CA MET A 1 -66.68 9.85 -9.74
C MET A 1 -65.46 10.37 -10.50
N LYS A 2 -64.79 11.39 -9.98
CA LYS A 2 -63.64 12.06 -10.62
C LYS A 2 -62.36 11.48 -9.98
N TYR A 3 -61.54 10.79 -10.77
CA TYR A 3 -60.22 10.34 -10.35
C TYR A 3 -59.20 11.47 -10.61
N SER A 4 -58.70 12.05 -9.55
CA SER A 4 -57.62 13.05 -9.58
C SER A 4 -56.29 12.29 -9.62
N CYS A 5 -55.56 12.36 -10.76
CA CYS A 5 -54.21 11.82 -10.91
C CYS A 5 -53.22 12.78 -10.29
N LEU A 6 -52.64 12.43 -9.16
CA LEU A 6 -51.56 13.18 -8.50
C LEU A 6 -50.22 12.75 -9.12
N ILE A 7 -49.66 13.57 -10.01
CA ILE A 7 -48.33 13.37 -10.58
C ILE A 7 -47.31 13.90 -9.56
N VAL A 8 -46.65 12.98 -8.86
CA VAL A 8 -45.51 13.32 -8.02
C VAL A 8 -44.25 13.47 -8.92
N PHE A 9 -43.86 14.70 -9.14
CA PHE A 9 -42.65 15.04 -9.87
C PHE A 9 -41.44 14.83 -8.94
N PHE A 10 -40.79 13.68 -9.06
CA PHE A 10 -39.55 13.36 -8.32
C PHE A 10 -38.39 14.14 -8.96
N LEU A 11 -38.06 15.30 -8.38
CA LEU A 11 -36.88 16.07 -8.77
C LEU A 11 -35.60 15.31 -8.35
N LEU A 12 -35.00 14.58 -9.28
CA LEU A 12 -33.67 14.00 -9.12
C LEU A 12 -32.64 15.16 -9.16
N THR A 13 -32.28 15.69 -8.01
CA THR A 13 -31.11 16.58 -7.88
C THR A 13 -29.86 15.74 -8.00
N THR A 14 -29.36 15.60 -9.23
CA THR A 14 -27.98 15.11 -9.45
C THR A 14 -27.02 16.17 -8.94
N THR A 15 -26.49 16.01 -7.75
CA THR A 15 -25.33 16.77 -7.29
C THR A 15 -24.14 16.36 -8.13
N MET A 16 -23.88 17.12 -9.21
CA MET A 16 -22.59 17.05 -9.90
C MET A 16 -21.54 17.54 -8.90
N THR A 17 -20.80 16.63 -8.32
CA THR A 17 -19.52 16.95 -7.67
C THR A 17 -18.57 17.41 -8.78
N ILE A 18 -18.57 18.71 -9.07
CA ILE A 18 -17.55 19.32 -9.89
C ILE A 18 -16.27 19.24 -9.07
N GLY A 19 -15.43 18.25 -9.36
CA GLY A 19 -14.07 18.22 -8.88
C GLY A 19 -13.40 19.52 -9.34
N GLN A 20 -13.19 20.46 -8.42
CA GLN A 20 -12.49 21.70 -8.74
C GLN A 20 -11.06 21.33 -9.16
N ASN A 21 -10.76 21.44 -10.45
CA ASN A 21 -9.38 21.32 -10.93
C ASN A 21 -8.56 22.43 -10.26
N LYS A 22 -7.52 22.06 -9.54
CA LYS A 22 -6.58 23.02 -8.95
C LYS A 22 -5.96 23.90 -10.05
N GLU A 23 -5.78 25.17 -9.76
CA GLU A 23 -5.03 26.09 -10.63
C GLU A 23 -3.60 25.55 -10.82
N LYS A 24 -3.08 25.62 -12.06
CA LYS A 24 -1.74 25.11 -12.38
C LYS A 24 -0.66 26.15 -12.09
N ILE A 25 0.45 25.70 -11.51
CA ILE A 25 1.65 26.51 -11.26
C ILE A 25 2.90 25.79 -11.76
N LYS A 26 3.86 26.56 -12.27
CA LYS A 26 5.19 26.08 -12.65
C LYS A 26 6.23 26.58 -11.67
N GLY A 27 7.22 25.75 -11.36
CA GLY A 27 8.37 26.13 -10.54
C GLY A 27 9.30 27.09 -11.26
N SER A 28 9.97 27.94 -10.48
CA SER A 28 10.96 28.93 -10.94
C SER A 28 12.29 28.31 -11.38
N LYS A 29 12.54 27.04 -11.04
CA LYS A 29 13.82 26.33 -11.19
C LYS A 29 14.95 26.78 -10.25
N ILE A 30 14.67 27.69 -9.32
CA ILE A 30 15.56 28.14 -8.27
C ILE A 30 15.21 27.38 -6.99
N VAL A 31 16.05 26.45 -6.59
CA VAL A 31 15.77 25.55 -5.45
C VAL A 31 16.21 26.18 -4.14
N VAL A 32 15.32 26.14 -3.13
CA VAL A 32 15.60 26.61 -1.76
C VAL A 32 15.07 25.57 -0.78
N GLU A 33 15.84 25.28 0.28
CA GLU A 33 15.37 24.47 1.40
C GLU A 33 14.89 25.38 2.54
N LYS A 34 13.69 25.14 3.07
CA LYS A 34 13.14 25.88 4.22
C LYS A 34 12.65 24.90 5.28
N PRO A 35 13.13 24.97 6.52
CA PRO A 35 12.57 24.24 7.64
C PRO A 35 11.23 24.84 8.07
N LYS A 36 10.34 23.99 8.61
CA LYS A 36 9.06 24.37 9.20
C LYS A 36 8.90 23.65 10.52
N GLU A 37 8.65 24.39 11.58
CA GLU A 37 8.28 23.82 12.85
C GLU A 37 6.84 23.32 12.81
N ILE A 38 6.61 22.14 13.35
CA ILE A 38 5.31 21.48 13.43
C ILE A 38 5.09 20.91 14.83
N GLY A 39 3.83 20.74 15.18
CA GLY A 39 3.44 20.05 16.42
C GLY A 39 3.60 18.53 16.32
N ASP A 40 3.26 17.85 17.40
CA ASP A 40 3.31 16.39 17.49
C ASP A 40 2.20 15.75 16.67
N PHE A 41 2.56 14.67 15.97
CA PHE A 41 1.62 13.85 15.21
C PHE A 41 1.93 12.35 15.39
N THR A 42 0.92 11.53 15.21
CA THR A 42 1.00 10.07 15.25
C THR A 42 0.57 9.43 13.92
N ALA A 43 -0.05 10.22 13.06
CA ALA A 43 -0.46 9.82 11.73
C ALA A 43 -0.01 10.85 10.69
N LEU A 44 0.35 10.38 9.50
CA LEU A 44 0.78 11.21 8.38
C LEU A 44 -0.08 10.90 7.16
N GLU A 45 -0.64 11.93 6.54
CA GLU A 45 -1.36 11.85 5.28
C GLU A 45 -0.71 12.77 4.23
N ILE A 46 -0.37 12.21 3.07
CA ILE A 46 0.32 12.92 2.01
C ILE A 46 -0.48 12.78 0.72
N GLU A 47 -0.74 13.89 0.07
CA GLU A 47 -1.55 13.96 -1.14
C GLU A 47 -0.81 14.64 -2.30
N ASP A 48 -1.43 14.57 -3.47
CA ASP A 48 -1.00 15.17 -4.73
C ASP A 48 0.23 14.47 -5.36
N ASN A 49 1.23 15.23 -5.84
CA ASN A 49 2.42 14.70 -6.53
C ASN A 49 3.72 14.96 -5.75
N LEU A 50 3.64 15.00 -4.44
CA LEU A 50 4.79 15.25 -3.57
C LEU A 50 5.74 14.04 -3.50
N THR A 51 7.04 14.32 -3.47
CA THR A 51 8.03 13.33 -3.07
C THR A 51 8.42 13.57 -1.61
N VAL A 52 8.24 12.56 -0.78
CA VAL A 52 8.47 12.63 0.67
C VAL A 52 9.57 11.67 1.07
N PHE A 53 10.45 12.13 1.95
CA PHE A 53 11.43 11.30 2.65
C PHE A 53 11.09 11.26 4.13
N LEU A 54 11.01 10.06 4.69
CA LEU A 54 10.77 9.82 6.12
C LEU A 54 12.09 9.55 6.81
N GLU A 55 12.39 10.31 7.85
CA GLU A 55 13.60 10.20 8.64
C GLU A 55 13.21 10.13 10.14
N LYS A 56 13.86 9.25 10.90
CA LYS A 56 13.58 9.13 12.33
C LYS A 56 14.41 10.16 13.10
N GLY A 57 13.79 10.85 14.07
CA GLY A 57 14.47 11.83 14.90
C GLY A 57 13.92 11.96 16.32
N ALA A 58 14.51 12.87 17.09
CA ALA A 58 14.12 13.13 18.47
C ALA A 58 12.87 14.02 18.58
N LYS A 59 12.58 14.83 17.56
CA LYS A 59 11.39 15.69 17.47
C LYS A 59 10.86 15.72 16.03
N ASN A 60 9.59 16.03 15.91
CA ASN A 60 8.93 16.17 14.61
C ASN A 60 9.42 17.46 13.91
N GLU A 61 9.73 17.35 12.63
CA GLU A 61 10.18 18.47 11.80
C GLU A 61 9.79 18.24 10.34
N ILE A 62 9.53 19.32 9.60
CA ILE A 62 9.39 19.32 8.14
C ILE A 62 10.50 20.20 7.56
N LYS A 63 11.15 19.72 6.51
CA LYS A 63 12.00 20.52 5.62
C LYS A 63 11.46 20.42 4.21
N ILE A 64 11.15 21.57 3.61
CA ILE A 64 10.67 21.67 2.23
C ILE A 64 11.84 22.08 1.35
N ASP A 65 12.23 21.21 0.44
CA ASP A 65 13.28 21.43 -0.55
C ASP A 65 12.61 21.50 -1.93
N ALA A 66 12.31 22.71 -2.37
CA ALA A 66 11.50 22.98 -3.55
C ALA A 66 11.95 24.24 -4.31
N ASP A 67 11.43 24.40 -5.52
CA ASP A 67 11.59 25.68 -6.24
C ASP A 67 10.98 26.81 -5.39
N ASP A 68 11.66 27.95 -5.32
CA ASP A 68 11.41 29.03 -4.35
C ASP A 68 9.95 29.54 -4.34
N ASN A 69 9.34 29.65 -5.52
CA ASN A 69 7.95 30.08 -5.70
C ASN A 69 6.90 29.00 -5.37
N LEU A 70 7.32 27.77 -5.06
CA LEU A 70 6.41 26.68 -4.74
C LEU A 70 6.15 26.50 -3.25
N HIS A 71 6.99 27.08 -2.39
CA HIS A 71 6.90 26.90 -0.93
C HIS A 71 5.53 27.28 -0.35
N ASP A 72 4.92 28.37 -0.85
CA ASP A 72 3.62 28.84 -0.38
C ASP A 72 2.44 28.01 -0.93
N ASN A 73 2.73 27.11 -1.88
CA ASN A 73 1.75 26.17 -2.42
C ASN A 73 1.80 24.79 -1.77
N ILE A 74 2.79 24.53 -0.93
CA ILE A 74 2.87 23.29 -0.12
C ILE A 74 2.27 23.63 1.24
N SER A 75 1.08 23.10 1.50
CA SER A 75 0.30 23.33 2.70
C SER A 75 0.38 22.11 3.63
N PHE A 76 0.33 22.36 4.91
CA PHE A 76 0.22 21.32 5.93
C PHE A 76 -0.63 21.80 7.12
N ASP A 77 -1.37 20.90 7.69
CA ASP A 77 -2.15 21.12 8.91
C ASP A 77 -2.10 19.87 9.82
N ILE A 78 -2.34 20.06 11.10
CA ILE A 78 -2.44 18.97 12.07
C ILE A 78 -3.85 18.99 12.68
N LYS A 79 -4.60 17.89 12.47
CA LYS A 79 -5.90 17.65 13.07
C LYS A 79 -5.91 16.28 13.74
N GLU A 80 -6.37 16.20 14.98
CA GLU A 80 -6.46 14.94 15.73
C GLU A 80 -5.16 14.10 15.66
N LYS A 81 -4.00 14.76 15.79
CA LYS A 81 -2.65 14.18 15.65
C LYS A 81 -2.34 13.59 14.27
N THR A 82 -3.10 13.93 13.25
CA THR A 82 -2.80 13.62 11.85
C THR A 82 -2.18 14.82 11.18
N LEU A 83 -0.93 14.70 10.78
CA LEU A 83 -0.26 15.69 9.92
C LEU A 83 -0.68 15.41 8.48
N ARG A 84 -1.39 16.35 7.87
CA ARG A 84 -1.77 16.32 6.44
C ARG A 84 -0.88 17.26 5.65
N ILE A 85 -0.32 16.79 4.53
CA ILE A 85 0.53 17.56 3.62
C ILE A 85 -0.03 17.44 2.22
N TYR A 86 -0.26 18.58 1.56
CA TYR A 86 -0.87 18.65 0.25
C TYR A 86 -0.44 19.93 -0.49
N THR A 87 -0.80 20.06 -1.76
CA THR A 87 -0.54 21.27 -2.53
C THR A 87 -1.83 22.07 -2.77
N SER A 88 -1.80 23.39 -2.59
CA SER A 88 -2.94 24.27 -2.88
C SER A 88 -3.21 24.41 -4.37
N LYS A 89 -2.18 24.24 -5.22
CA LYS A 89 -2.23 24.29 -6.69
C LYS A 89 -1.66 23.02 -7.29
N GLU A 90 -2.02 22.70 -8.54
CA GLU A 90 -1.41 21.62 -9.31
C GLU A 90 -0.02 22.04 -9.80
N ILE A 91 1.03 21.48 -9.22
CA ILE A 91 2.41 21.76 -9.59
C ILE A 91 2.80 20.90 -10.79
N THR A 92 3.04 21.53 -11.95
CA THR A 92 3.20 20.80 -13.22
C THR A 92 4.63 20.67 -13.71
N SER A 93 5.51 21.63 -13.42
CA SER A 93 6.90 21.65 -13.87
C SER A 93 7.77 22.29 -12.81
N PHE A 94 8.75 21.57 -12.30
CA PHE A 94 9.66 22.03 -11.25
C PHE A 94 11.04 21.41 -11.44
N LYS A 95 12.04 21.96 -10.79
CA LYS A 95 13.38 21.35 -10.66
C LYS A 95 13.43 20.44 -9.43
N ARG A 96 12.76 20.87 -8.35
CA ARG A 96 12.69 20.11 -7.10
C ARG A 96 11.36 20.32 -6.40
N LEU A 97 10.83 19.25 -5.82
CA LEU A 97 9.59 19.25 -5.02
C LEU A 97 9.67 18.08 -4.03
N VAL A 98 10.37 18.30 -2.94
CA VAL A 98 10.65 17.28 -1.93
C VAL A 98 10.27 17.79 -0.55
N VAL A 99 9.65 16.95 0.25
CA VAL A 99 9.37 17.21 1.65
C VAL A 99 10.08 16.15 2.49
N LYS A 100 11.00 16.56 3.34
CA LYS A 100 11.63 15.68 4.33
C LYS A 100 10.84 15.79 5.63
N ILE A 101 10.44 14.67 6.20
CA ILE A 101 9.63 14.60 7.42
C ILE A 101 10.39 13.80 8.45
N THR A 102 10.77 14.47 9.53
CA THR A 102 11.32 13.82 10.71
C THR A 102 10.18 13.39 11.61
N TYR A 103 10.10 12.10 11.93
CA TYR A 103 9.10 11.50 12.81
C TYR A 103 9.72 10.93 14.07
N THR A 104 8.93 10.78 15.13
CA THR A 104 9.33 10.18 16.42
C THR A 104 8.80 8.76 16.56
N ASN A 105 9.04 8.12 17.69
CA ASN A 105 8.50 6.78 18.02
C ASN A 105 6.96 6.73 18.07
N ASP A 106 6.30 7.88 18.08
CA ASP A 106 4.84 7.96 18.17
C ASP A 106 4.12 7.76 16.85
N LEU A 107 4.85 7.71 15.71
CA LEU A 107 4.26 7.48 14.39
C LEU A 107 3.64 6.09 14.32
N LYS A 108 2.36 6.02 13.95
CA LYS A 108 1.55 4.79 13.83
C LYS A 108 1.08 4.52 12.42
N SER A 109 0.87 5.55 11.62
CA SER A 109 0.36 5.37 10.26
C SER A 109 0.87 6.41 9.27
N VAL A 110 1.02 5.97 8.02
CA VAL A 110 1.37 6.81 6.87
C VAL A 110 0.42 6.47 5.73
N VAL A 111 -0.28 7.47 5.22
CA VAL A 111 -1.19 7.35 4.07
C VAL A 111 -0.65 8.19 2.91
N ALA A 112 -0.43 7.56 1.77
CA ALA A 112 -0.02 8.21 0.54
C ALA A 112 -1.12 8.10 -0.53
N LYS A 113 -1.53 9.24 -1.09
CA LYS A 113 -2.61 9.32 -2.08
C LYS A 113 -2.12 9.97 -3.37
N ASN A 114 -2.94 9.87 -4.41
CA ASN A 114 -2.71 10.44 -5.73
C ASN A 114 -1.37 9.96 -6.36
N ALA A 115 -0.49 10.87 -6.77
CA ALA A 115 0.81 10.54 -7.35
C ALA A 115 1.98 10.71 -6.37
N THR A 116 1.71 10.67 -5.07
CA THR A 116 2.72 10.80 -4.00
C THR A 116 3.76 9.69 -4.07
N ILE A 117 5.01 10.06 -3.80
CA ILE A 117 6.12 9.12 -3.66
C ILE A 117 6.64 9.22 -2.21
N VAL A 118 6.59 8.12 -1.47
CA VAL A 118 7.15 8.05 -0.10
C VAL A 118 8.41 7.20 -0.12
N ASN A 119 9.49 7.76 0.40
CA ASN A 119 10.77 7.09 0.55
C ASN A 119 11.12 6.98 2.03
N ALA A 120 11.27 5.78 2.52
CA ALA A 120 11.80 5.44 3.84
C ALA A 120 12.97 4.48 3.63
N LEU A 121 14.08 4.99 3.11
CA LEU A 121 15.26 4.20 2.73
C LEU A 121 16.09 3.81 3.95
N GLU A 122 16.15 4.68 4.97
CA GLU A 122 16.58 4.28 6.30
C GLU A 122 15.49 3.44 6.96
N ALA A 123 15.92 2.51 7.81
CA ALA A 123 14.96 1.59 8.43
C ALA A 123 13.97 2.34 9.34
N VAL A 124 12.69 2.19 9.06
CA VAL A 124 11.60 2.58 9.96
C VAL A 124 11.55 1.57 11.10
N ILE A 125 12.07 1.96 12.26
CA ILE A 125 12.14 1.09 13.44
C ILE A 125 11.06 1.53 14.43
N LEU A 126 9.93 0.82 14.44
CA LEU A 126 8.75 1.08 15.28
C LEU A 126 8.12 -0.26 15.69
N ASP A 127 7.47 -0.32 16.84
CA ASP A 127 6.77 -1.54 17.27
C ASP A 127 5.59 -1.83 16.34
N ASP A 128 4.78 -0.82 16.06
CA ASP A 128 3.58 -0.92 15.21
C ASP A 128 3.61 0.17 14.14
N ILE A 129 3.44 -0.20 12.89
CA ILE A 129 3.33 0.76 11.80
C ILE A 129 2.39 0.26 10.70
N THR A 130 1.51 1.14 10.25
CA THR A 130 0.62 0.92 9.10
C THR A 130 0.99 1.86 7.96
N PHE A 131 1.20 1.33 6.78
CA PHE A 131 1.29 2.09 5.54
C PHE A 131 0.05 1.85 4.69
N SER A 132 -0.49 2.92 4.11
CA SER A 132 -1.57 2.84 3.13
C SER A 132 -1.19 3.60 1.86
N SER A 133 -1.47 3.01 0.70
CA SER A 133 -1.21 3.65 -0.59
C SER A 133 -2.41 3.51 -1.51
N LEU A 134 -2.82 4.63 -2.10
CA LEU A 134 -4.01 4.76 -2.92
C LEU A 134 -3.67 5.40 -4.27
N ASP A 135 -4.54 5.26 -5.24
CA ASP A 135 -4.44 5.84 -6.58
C ASP A 135 -3.18 5.39 -7.33
N PHE A 136 -2.22 6.29 -7.53
CA PHE A 136 -0.95 6.05 -8.22
C PHE A 136 0.26 6.18 -7.28
N ALA A 137 0.04 6.19 -5.97
CA ALA A 137 1.10 6.38 -4.99
C ALA A 137 2.17 5.29 -5.10
N LYS A 138 3.39 5.68 -4.78
CA LYS A 138 4.55 4.79 -4.76
C LYS A 138 5.20 4.81 -3.39
N LEU A 139 5.46 3.64 -2.84
CA LEU A 139 6.16 3.48 -1.57
C LEU A 139 7.48 2.73 -1.78
N TYR A 140 8.57 3.29 -1.30
CA TYR A 140 9.90 2.66 -1.22
C TYR A 140 10.28 2.57 0.24
N LEU A 141 10.15 1.38 0.83
CA LEU A 141 10.16 1.19 2.28
C LEU A 141 11.23 0.20 2.72
N ASN A 142 11.93 0.56 3.79
CA ASN A 142 12.74 -0.35 4.60
C ASN A 142 12.16 -0.32 6.03
N VAL A 143 11.64 -1.45 6.54
CA VAL A 143 10.88 -1.50 7.79
C VAL A 143 11.39 -2.61 8.69
N ASN A 144 11.59 -2.29 9.96
CA ASN A 144 11.83 -3.25 11.03
C ASN A 144 10.83 -2.98 12.17
N SER A 145 9.88 -3.89 12.38
CA SER A 145 8.78 -3.69 13.33
C SER A 145 8.36 -5.00 14.00
N LYS A 146 7.60 -4.90 15.09
CA LYS A 146 6.91 -6.09 15.62
C LYS A 146 5.68 -6.39 14.78
N ASN A 147 4.83 -5.38 14.58
CA ASN A 147 3.60 -5.51 13.80
C ASN A 147 3.63 -4.55 12.61
N PHE A 148 3.55 -5.09 11.42
CA PHE A 148 3.51 -4.35 10.17
C PHE A 148 2.18 -4.54 9.44
N THR A 149 1.57 -3.47 8.98
CA THR A 149 0.40 -3.53 8.12
C THR A 149 0.61 -2.67 6.87
N LEU A 150 0.29 -3.25 5.71
CA LEU A 150 0.23 -2.55 4.44
C LEU A 150 -1.15 -2.73 3.81
N ILE A 151 -1.79 -1.63 3.45
CA ILE A 151 -3.04 -1.60 2.69
C ILE A 151 -2.79 -0.82 1.41
N SER A 152 -2.96 -1.47 0.26
CA SER A 152 -2.66 -0.87 -1.03
C SER A 152 -3.78 -1.08 -2.02
N ASP A 153 -4.18 -0.04 -2.70
CA ASP A 153 -5.30 -0.05 -3.64
C ASP A 153 -4.97 0.68 -4.95
N ASP A 154 -5.89 0.61 -5.90
CA ASP A 154 -5.86 1.23 -7.22
C ASP A 154 -4.65 0.79 -8.08
N LYS A 155 -3.76 1.71 -8.45
CA LYS A 155 -2.56 1.45 -9.27
C LYS A 155 -1.29 1.74 -8.51
N SER A 156 -1.34 1.68 -7.19
CA SER A 156 -0.19 1.94 -6.32
C SER A 156 0.90 0.87 -6.52
N LYS A 157 2.14 1.28 -6.27
CA LYS A 157 3.32 0.42 -6.41
C LYS A 157 4.18 0.48 -5.17
N ILE A 158 4.56 -0.68 -4.65
CA ILE A 158 5.32 -0.80 -3.43
C ILE A 158 6.59 -1.60 -3.68
N GLU A 159 7.72 -1.08 -3.22
CA GLU A 159 8.95 -1.83 -3.02
C GLU A 159 9.25 -1.83 -1.52
N LEU A 160 9.41 -3.02 -0.93
CA LEU A 160 9.46 -3.20 0.52
C LEU A 160 10.58 -4.17 0.91
N ASN A 161 11.44 -3.71 1.80
CA ASN A 161 12.31 -4.57 2.59
C ASN A 161 11.72 -4.64 4.00
N LEU A 162 11.29 -5.83 4.44
CA LEU A 162 10.55 -6.01 5.68
C LEU A 162 11.23 -7.02 6.60
N LYS A 163 11.46 -6.59 7.84
CA LYS A 163 11.72 -7.48 8.96
C LYS A 163 10.64 -7.25 10.01
N ALA A 164 9.83 -8.28 10.32
CA ALA A 164 8.75 -8.14 11.29
C ALA A 164 8.48 -9.45 12.03
N GLU A 165 7.90 -9.37 13.23
CA GLU A 165 7.34 -10.55 13.90
C GLU A 165 6.03 -10.94 13.21
N LYS A 166 5.11 -9.98 13.04
CA LYS A 166 3.82 -10.16 12.37
C LYS A 166 3.63 -9.15 11.25
N ALA A 167 3.19 -9.62 10.11
CA ALA A 167 2.91 -8.78 8.96
C ALA A 167 1.54 -9.07 8.34
N LYS A 168 0.84 -8.03 7.92
CA LYS A 168 -0.38 -8.13 7.11
C LYS A 168 -0.24 -7.25 5.88
N ILE A 169 -0.43 -7.84 4.69
CA ILE A 169 -0.34 -7.15 3.41
C ILE A 169 -1.65 -7.37 2.65
N GLN A 170 -2.40 -6.31 2.44
CA GLN A 170 -3.64 -6.32 1.69
C GLN A 170 -3.49 -5.49 0.42
N LEU A 171 -3.77 -6.11 -0.72
CA LEU A 171 -3.68 -5.48 -2.04
C LEU A 171 -5.00 -5.64 -2.79
N SER A 172 -5.47 -4.58 -3.42
CA SER A 172 -6.68 -4.63 -4.24
C SER A 172 -6.54 -3.89 -5.57
N LYS A 173 -7.49 -4.09 -6.46
CA LYS A 173 -7.53 -3.57 -7.83
C LYS A 173 -6.26 -3.95 -8.64
N ASN A 174 -5.44 -2.97 -9.00
CA ASN A 174 -4.21 -3.19 -9.77
C ASN A 174 -2.95 -2.87 -8.94
N ALA A 175 -3.06 -2.87 -7.62
CA ALA A 175 -1.93 -2.63 -6.72
C ALA A 175 -0.84 -3.70 -6.90
N GLN A 176 0.41 -3.29 -6.80
CA GLN A 176 1.57 -4.13 -7.05
C GLN A 176 2.58 -4.00 -5.92
N ILE A 177 3.09 -5.12 -5.44
CA ILE A 177 4.19 -5.14 -4.47
C ILE A 177 5.34 -6.02 -4.96
N LYS A 178 6.56 -5.55 -4.70
CA LYS A 178 7.77 -6.37 -4.67
C LYS A 178 8.36 -6.27 -3.27
N ALA A 179 8.57 -7.39 -2.59
CA ALA A 179 9.07 -7.37 -1.23
C ALA A 179 10.13 -8.43 -0.98
N LEU A 180 11.13 -8.06 -0.20
CA LEU A 180 11.99 -8.98 0.52
C LEU A 180 11.50 -8.99 1.97
N ALA A 181 11.01 -10.15 2.46
CA ALA A 181 10.38 -10.27 3.76
C ALA A 181 11.05 -11.36 4.60
N THR A 182 11.36 -11.01 5.84
CA THR A 182 11.76 -11.96 6.90
C THR A 182 10.81 -11.79 8.06
N THR A 183 9.95 -12.80 8.31
CA THR A 183 8.87 -12.70 9.30
C THR A 183 8.66 -14.00 10.05
N THR A 184 8.03 -13.92 11.23
CA THR A 184 7.49 -15.12 11.89
C THR A 184 6.13 -15.47 11.30
N ASP A 185 5.19 -14.51 11.29
CA ASP A 185 3.84 -14.69 10.79
C ASP A 185 3.54 -13.65 9.73
N ILE A 186 3.08 -14.05 8.55
CA ILE A 186 2.66 -13.13 7.51
C ILE A 186 1.34 -13.54 6.86
N ALA A 187 0.47 -12.56 6.62
CA ALA A 187 -0.77 -12.75 5.89
C ALA A 187 -0.81 -11.87 4.64
N PHE A 188 -1.19 -12.46 3.52
CA PHE A 188 -1.43 -11.78 2.25
C PHE A 188 -2.91 -11.93 1.87
N ASP A 189 -3.59 -10.82 1.66
CA ASP A 189 -4.96 -10.75 1.13
C ASP A 189 -4.92 -10.02 -0.22
N LEU A 190 -5.09 -10.74 -1.33
CA LEU A 190 -5.03 -10.20 -2.69
C LEU A 190 -6.41 -10.28 -3.37
N TYR A 191 -6.86 -9.17 -3.93
CA TYR A 191 -8.17 -9.04 -4.56
C TYR A 191 -8.08 -8.47 -5.98
N GLN A 192 -9.02 -8.86 -6.84
CA GLN A 192 -9.24 -8.36 -8.20
C GLN A 192 -8.08 -8.66 -9.16
N LYS A 193 -7.13 -7.73 -9.37
CA LYS A 193 -5.98 -7.88 -10.29
C LYS A 193 -4.66 -7.54 -9.59
N ALA A 194 -4.66 -7.57 -8.26
CA ALA A 194 -3.46 -7.29 -7.48
C ALA A 194 -2.35 -8.30 -7.76
N THR A 195 -1.10 -7.85 -7.70
CA THR A 195 0.07 -8.70 -7.91
C THR A 195 1.08 -8.54 -6.78
N ALA A 196 1.62 -9.67 -6.31
CA ALA A 196 2.65 -9.69 -5.28
C ALA A 196 3.82 -10.56 -5.75
N THR A 197 5.03 -10.01 -5.69
CA THR A 197 6.29 -10.75 -5.86
C THR A 197 7.04 -10.67 -4.54
N ILE A 198 7.21 -11.82 -3.89
CA ILE A 198 7.76 -11.90 -2.54
C ILE A 198 8.97 -12.82 -2.54
N GLU A 199 10.03 -12.37 -1.90
CA GLU A 199 11.26 -13.11 -1.66
C GLU A 199 11.58 -13.12 -0.16
N GLY A 200 12.47 -14.03 0.27
CA GLY A 200 12.90 -14.14 1.67
C GLY A 200 12.33 -15.35 2.38
N GLU A 201 11.89 -15.18 3.64
CA GLU A 201 11.46 -16.32 4.46
C GLU A 201 10.39 -15.97 5.50
N ALA A 202 9.57 -16.96 5.86
CA ALA A 202 8.65 -16.88 6.98
C ALA A 202 8.50 -18.24 7.70
N THR A 203 8.11 -18.20 8.97
CA THR A 203 7.70 -19.43 9.65
C THR A 203 6.30 -19.83 9.23
N ASN A 204 5.35 -18.92 9.28
CA ASN A 204 3.96 -19.16 8.92
C ASN A 204 3.49 -18.12 7.89
N ALA A 205 2.82 -18.57 6.84
CA ALA A 205 2.17 -17.68 5.87
C ALA A 205 0.73 -18.10 5.63
N VAL A 206 -0.15 -17.11 5.59
CA VAL A 206 -1.53 -17.25 5.12
C VAL A 206 -1.65 -16.45 3.83
N ILE A 207 -2.04 -17.10 2.74
CA ILE A 207 -2.18 -16.47 1.42
C ILE A 207 -3.62 -16.63 0.95
N ARG A 208 -4.35 -15.53 0.82
CA ARG A 208 -5.71 -15.50 0.27
C ARG A 208 -5.72 -14.72 -1.03
N GLN A 209 -6.23 -15.35 -2.05
CA GLN A 209 -6.31 -14.80 -3.40
C GLN A 209 -7.70 -14.96 -3.98
N ASP A 210 -8.22 -13.91 -4.59
CA ASP A 210 -9.49 -13.92 -5.28
C ASP A 210 -9.36 -13.29 -6.68
N ASN A 211 -10.27 -13.64 -7.58
CA ASN A 211 -10.35 -13.14 -8.96
C ASN A 211 -9.07 -13.43 -9.80
N ASN A 212 -8.48 -12.39 -10.42
CA ASN A 212 -7.34 -12.53 -11.34
C ASN A 212 -6.02 -12.12 -10.69
N THR A 213 -5.84 -12.43 -9.41
CA THR A 213 -4.61 -12.08 -8.67
C THR A 213 -3.46 -13.01 -8.98
N VAL A 214 -2.24 -12.48 -8.83
CA VAL A 214 -1.02 -13.27 -9.01
C VAL A 214 -0.12 -13.09 -7.78
N PHE A 215 0.20 -14.20 -7.14
CA PHE A 215 1.21 -14.28 -6.10
C PHE A 215 2.44 -15.03 -6.65
N THR A 216 3.61 -14.43 -6.58
CA THR A 216 4.89 -15.01 -7.01
C THR A 216 5.82 -15.08 -5.82
N GLY A 217 5.96 -16.27 -5.23
CA GLY A 217 6.76 -16.54 -4.03
C GLY A 217 7.66 -17.77 -4.17
N PHE A 218 8.18 -18.06 -5.36
CA PHE A 218 9.12 -19.16 -5.50
C PHE A 218 10.46 -18.95 -4.75
N ASN A 219 10.83 -17.69 -4.51
CA ASN A 219 11.99 -17.30 -3.72
C ASN A 219 11.60 -16.92 -2.28
N PHE A 220 10.39 -17.23 -1.85
CA PHE A 220 9.89 -17.00 -0.50
C PHE A 220 9.68 -18.34 0.20
N THR A 221 10.65 -18.74 1.01
CA THR A 221 10.61 -20.02 1.72
C THR A 221 9.74 -19.92 2.96
N VAL A 222 8.69 -20.73 3.03
CA VAL A 222 7.77 -20.75 4.16
C VAL A 222 7.73 -22.15 4.76
N LYS A 223 7.83 -22.25 6.10
CA LYS A 223 7.70 -23.53 6.78
C LYS A 223 6.27 -24.06 6.71
N ASN A 224 5.31 -23.28 7.17
CA ASN A 224 3.89 -23.64 7.21
C ASN A 224 3.07 -22.66 6.41
N THR A 225 2.38 -23.14 5.38
CA THR A 225 1.58 -22.32 4.49
C THR A 225 0.12 -22.75 4.51
N ASP A 226 -0.79 -21.81 4.67
CA ASP A 226 -2.24 -21.98 4.44
C ASP A 226 -2.61 -21.12 3.23
N VAL A 227 -3.10 -21.74 2.16
CA VAL A 227 -3.40 -21.06 0.90
C VAL A 227 -4.86 -21.24 0.53
N THR A 228 -5.54 -20.13 0.30
CA THR A 228 -6.91 -20.07 -0.25
C THR A 228 -6.86 -19.37 -1.60
N THR A 229 -7.33 -20.03 -2.66
CA THR A 229 -7.37 -19.45 -4.02
C THR A 229 -8.76 -19.59 -4.63
N GLU A 230 -9.29 -18.50 -5.17
CA GLU A 230 -10.57 -18.46 -5.87
C GLU A 230 -10.45 -17.74 -7.22
N GLY A 231 -11.49 -17.87 -8.05
CA GLY A 231 -11.54 -17.24 -9.38
C GLY A 231 -10.49 -17.82 -10.33
N SER A 232 -9.72 -16.95 -10.97
CA SER A 232 -8.61 -17.33 -11.87
C SER A 232 -7.25 -16.97 -11.26
N ALA A 233 -7.16 -17.01 -9.93
CA ALA A 233 -5.94 -16.69 -9.18
C ALA A 233 -4.78 -17.64 -9.53
N ILE A 234 -3.59 -17.09 -9.59
CA ILE A 234 -2.34 -17.85 -9.79
C ILE A 234 -1.47 -17.67 -8.55
N CYS A 235 -1.20 -18.77 -7.87
CA CYS A 235 -0.33 -18.82 -6.68
C CYS A 235 0.93 -19.63 -6.98
N ASN A 236 2.08 -18.95 -7.05
CA ASN A 236 3.37 -19.61 -7.15
C ASN A 236 4.02 -19.57 -5.77
N LEU A 237 4.22 -20.71 -5.11
CA LEU A 237 4.71 -20.77 -3.75
C LEU A 237 5.83 -21.80 -3.55
N MET A 238 6.66 -21.54 -2.56
CA MET A 238 7.64 -22.48 -1.99
C MET A 238 7.25 -22.79 -0.56
N ALA A 239 6.79 -24.04 -0.30
CA ALA A 239 6.46 -24.53 1.03
C ALA A 239 7.42 -25.63 1.43
N ASP A 240 7.91 -25.58 2.68
CA ASP A 240 8.94 -26.51 3.17
C ASP A 240 8.34 -27.66 4.00
N THR A 241 7.58 -27.37 5.05
CA THR A 241 7.13 -28.36 6.03
C THR A 241 5.68 -28.77 5.86
N SER A 242 4.75 -27.80 5.77
CA SER A 242 3.32 -28.07 5.62
C SER A 242 2.64 -27.09 4.67
N LEU A 243 1.64 -27.60 3.95
CA LEU A 243 0.80 -26.84 3.04
C LEU A 243 -0.65 -27.25 3.18
N ILE A 244 -1.50 -26.31 3.57
CA ILE A 244 -2.96 -26.46 3.61
C ILE A 244 -3.56 -25.76 2.40
N ILE A 245 -4.50 -26.42 1.71
CA ILE A 245 -5.05 -25.91 0.46
C ILE A 245 -6.59 -25.85 0.52
N ASP A 246 -7.11 -24.67 0.23
CA ASP A 246 -8.48 -24.42 -0.18
C ASP A 246 -8.47 -23.80 -1.59
N ALA A 247 -8.91 -24.52 -2.63
CA ALA A 247 -8.86 -24.04 -4.00
C ALA A 247 -10.21 -24.21 -4.71
N ASN A 248 -10.60 -23.23 -5.53
CA ASN A 248 -11.86 -23.24 -6.23
C ASN A 248 -11.78 -22.53 -7.60
N HIS A 249 -12.81 -22.76 -8.46
CA HIS A 249 -12.94 -22.21 -9.81
C HIS A 249 -11.79 -22.66 -10.73
N THR A 250 -11.15 -21.75 -11.45
CA THR A 250 -10.05 -22.02 -12.38
C THR A 250 -8.66 -21.67 -11.82
N SER A 251 -8.58 -21.56 -10.48
CA SER A 251 -7.35 -21.16 -9.78
C SER A 251 -6.22 -22.17 -9.98
N LYS A 252 -4.98 -21.69 -9.96
CA LYS A 252 -3.78 -22.51 -10.18
C LYS A 252 -2.77 -22.28 -9.08
N ILE A 253 -2.35 -23.37 -8.44
CA ILE A 253 -1.29 -23.38 -7.44
C ILE A 253 -0.08 -24.11 -8.02
N TYR A 254 1.03 -23.41 -8.17
CA TYR A 254 2.32 -23.98 -8.56
C TYR A 254 3.19 -24.11 -7.30
N LEU A 255 3.56 -25.34 -6.98
CA LEU A 255 4.28 -25.68 -5.74
C LEU A 255 5.73 -26.08 -6.01
N LEU A 256 6.67 -25.37 -5.40
CA LEU A 256 8.02 -25.82 -5.10
C LEU A 256 8.10 -26.39 -3.66
N GLY A 257 9.16 -27.19 -3.38
CA GLY A 257 9.34 -27.84 -2.08
C GLY A 257 8.58 -29.16 -1.97
N THR A 258 8.69 -29.83 -0.82
CA THR A 258 8.09 -31.15 -0.55
C THR A 258 7.35 -31.18 0.78
N PRO A 259 6.41 -30.24 1.03
CA PRO A 259 5.67 -30.19 2.28
C PRO A 259 4.73 -31.37 2.42
N LYS A 260 4.29 -31.65 3.66
CA LYS A 260 3.09 -32.43 3.90
C LYS A 260 1.89 -31.62 3.44
N ILE A 261 1.10 -32.16 2.51
CA ILE A 261 -0.05 -31.47 1.93
C ILE A 261 -1.34 -31.97 2.60
N GLU A 262 -2.17 -31.02 3.05
CA GLU A 262 -3.55 -31.21 3.46
C GLU A 262 -4.45 -30.44 2.50
N VAL A 263 -5.40 -31.13 1.86
CA VAL A 263 -6.38 -30.50 0.97
C VAL A 263 -7.71 -30.49 1.69
N ARG A 264 -8.22 -29.32 2.08
CA ARG A 264 -9.52 -29.15 2.74
C ARG A 264 -10.64 -28.99 1.72
N LYS A 265 -10.37 -28.18 0.67
CA LYS A 265 -11.32 -27.91 -0.40
C LYS A 265 -10.59 -27.85 -1.74
N PHE A 266 -11.11 -28.56 -2.73
CA PHE A 266 -10.57 -28.53 -4.09
C PHE A 266 -11.69 -28.72 -5.10
N LEU A 267 -12.23 -27.62 -5.63
CA LEU A 267 -13.48 -27.60 -6.40
C LEU A 267 -13.26 -26.92 -7.75
N GLY A 268 -14.22 -27.16 -8.67
CA GLY A 268 -14.20 -26.60 -10.01
C GLY A 268 -13.06 -27.18 -10.85
N GLU A 269 -12.36 -26.32 -11.56
CA GLU A 269 -11.21 -26.65 -12.41
C GLU A 269 -9.87 -26.23 -11.75
N ALA A 270 -9.85 -26.17 -10.42
CA ALA A 270 -8.65 -25.81 -9.67
C ALA A 270 -7.51 -26.80 -9.98
N GLN A 271 -6.28 -26.33 -10.01
CA GLN A 271 -5.10 -27.11 -10.33
C GLN A 271 -4.01 -26.93 -9.29
N LEU A 272 -3.44 -28.06 -8.83
CA LEU A 272 -2.19 -28.10 -8.07
C LEU A 272 -1.10 -28.71 -8.95
N ILE A 273 -0.06 -27.93 -9.24
CA ILE A 273 0.99 -28.29 -10.18
C ILE A 273 2.33 -28.27 -9.48
N LYS A 274 2.94 -29.43 -9.34
CA LYS A 274 4.29 -29.58 -8.80
C LYS A 274 5.32 -29.06 -9.80
N LYS A 275 6.20 -28.16 -9.35
CA LYS A 275 7.34 -27.69 -10.12
C LYS A 275 8.61 -28.43 -9.68
N ALA A 276 9.45 -28.77 -10.63
CA ALA A 276 10.83 -29.19 -10.37
C ALA A 276 11.68 -27.94 -10.06
N LYS A 277 12.64 -28.12 -9.16
CA LYS A 277 13.66 -27.11 -8.86
C LYS A 277 14.62 -26.94 -10.01
#